data_f79ece16c616043f52e87f7cfaacb626
#
_entry.id   f79ece16c616043f52e87f7cfaacb626
#
_cell.length_a   1.000
_cell.length_b   1.000
_cell.length_c   1.000
_cell.angle_alpha   90.00
_cell.angle_beta   90.00
_cell.angle_gamma   90.00
#
_symmetry.space_group_name_H-M   'P 1'
#
loop_
_entity.id
_entity.type
_entity.pdbx_description
1 polymer ?
#
loop_
_entity_poly.entity_id
_entity_poly.type
_entity_poly.pdbx_seq_one_letter_code
_entity_poly.pdbx_strand_id
1 'polypeptide(L)'
;NYILGGGSFQSRLYKNVREKKGLVYSIYSYLLPYKNDGIIIGGFQTRNESVNKVIEMVRDEWKRIKNKGISKEELDNAKAYFKGSFSRNYTSTMSIANLLEIVQYFRLGKDYFIKRDEIIDKLDLDYVNKVTSKTFDEKKLFFMIVGKPN
;
A
#
# COMPACT_ATOMS: atom_id res chain seq x y z
N ASN A 1 3.52 -0.84 0.06
CA ASN A 1 2.28 -0.05 0.06
C ASN A 1 1.24 -0.54 1.08
N TYR A 2 1.04 -1.86 1.25
CA TYR A 2 0.10 -2.40 2.23
C TYR A 2 0.28 -1.79 3.63
N ILE A 3 1.51 -1.79 4.12
CA ILE A 3 1.86 -1.24 5.44
C ILE A 3 1.61 0.28 5.51
N LEU A 4 1.85 1.00 4.42
CA LEU A 4 1.69 2.46 4.41
C LEU A 4 0.22 2.90 4.42
N GLY A 5 -0.57 2.46 3.44
CA GLY A 5 -1.96 2.91 3.28
C GLY A 5 -2.90 1.89 2.65
N GLY A 6 -2.39 0.73 2.19
CA GLY A 6 -3.20 -0.30 1.52
C GLY A 6 -3.84 -1.32 2.46
N GLY A 7 -3.39 -1.40 3.70
CA GLY A 7 -3.86 -2.38 4.68
C GLY A 7 -5.06 -1.95 5.51
N SER A 8 -5.91 -1.05 5.02
CA SER A 8 -7.07 -0.53 5.74
C SER A 8 -6.70 -0.14 7.18
N PHE A 9 -7.39 -0.68 8.18
CA PHE A 9 -7.21 -0.39 9.61
C PHE A 9 -5.78 -0.66 10.14
N GLN A 10 -5.01 -1.51 9.48
CA GLN A 10 -3.65 -1.85 9.92
C GLN A 10 -2.58 -0.92 9.36
N SER A 11 -2.92 -0.09 8.38
CA SER A 11 -1.96 0.79 7.72
C SER A 11 -1.51 1.96 8.60
N ARG A 12 -0.29 2.44 8.39
CA ARG A 12 0.28 3.57 9.14
C ARG A 12 -0.52 4.86 8.96
N LEU A 13 -0.95 5.14 7.72
CA LEU A 13 -1.77 6.32 7.44
C LEU A 13 -3.08 6.27 8.19
N TYR A 14 -3.76 5.12 8.18
CA TYR A 14 -5.02 4.99 8.90
C TYR A 14 -4.84 5.19 10.41
N LYS A 15 -3.89 4.48 11.03
CA LYS A 15 -3.62 4.58 12.46
C LYS A 15 -3.21 5.99 12.89
N ASN A 16 -2.35 6.65 12.11
CA ASN A 16 -1.80 7.94 12.52
C ASN A 16 -2.71 9.11 12.21
N VAL A 17 -3.41 9.11 11.06
CA VAL A 17 -4.22 10.26 10.62
C VAL A 17 -5.67 10.12 11.07
N ARG A 18 -6.25 8.91 10.97
CA ARG A 18 -7.64 8.67 11.34
C ARG A 18 -7.80 8.35 12.82
N GLU A 19 -7.17 7.27 13.30
CA GLU A 19 -7.42 6.82 14.69
C GLU A 19 -6.86 7.79 15.73
N LYS A 20 -5.58 8.16 15.59
CA LYS A 20 -4.92 9.01 16.60
C LYS A 20 -5.32 10.48 16.51
N LYS A 21 -5.64 10.99 15.33
CA LYS A 21 -5.88 12.42 15.12
C LYS A 21 -7.31 12.77 14.73
N GLY A 22 -8.12 11.82 14.29
CA GLY A 22 -9.51 12.06 13.88
C GLY A 22 -9.67 13.05 12.73
N LEU A 23 -8.63 13.22 11.90
CA LEU A 23 -8.62 14.26 10.87
C LEU A 23 -9.35 13.87 9.59
N VAL A 24 -9.50 12.58 9.33
CA VAL A 24 -10.10 12.05 8.09
C VAL A 24 -11.15 11.00 8.41
N TYR A 25 -12.17 10.89 7.54
CA TYR A 25 -13.08 9.76 7.58
C TYR A 25 -12.44 8.50 7.00
N SER A 26 -11.74 8.64 5.88
CA SER A 26 -10.99 7.58 5.24
C SER A 26 -9.67 8.12 4.71
N ILE A 27 -8.66 7.27 4.71
CA ILE A 27 -7.37 7.51 4.07
C ILE A 27 -6.82 6.18 3.60
N TYR A 28 -6.33 6.14 2.36
CA TYR A 28 -5.85 4.91 1.74
C TYR A 28 -4.78 5.20 0.69
N SER A 29 -4.03 4.17 0.33
CA SER A 29 -3.20 4.16 -0.87
C SER A 29 -3.21 2.76 -1.48
N TYR A 30 -3.06 2.69 -2.80
CA TYR A 30 -2.90 1.45 -3.53
C TYR A 30 -1.83 1.56 -4.61
N LEU A 31 -1.25 0.44 -4.95
CA LEU A 31 -0.28 0.33 -6.03
C LEU A 31 -1.03 -0.10 -7.29
N LEU A 32 -0.89 0.70 -8.35
CA LEU A 32 -1.28 0.34 -9.72
C LEU A 32 -0.02 -0.08 -10.47
N PRO A 33 0.24 -1.36 -10.60
CA PRO A 33 1.36 -1.83 -11.40
C PRO A 33 0.99 -1.78 -12.89
N TYR A 34 1.93 -1.35 -13.70
CA TYR A 34 1.91 -1.47 -15.15
C TYR A 34 3.06 -2.36 -15.60
N LYS A 35 3.08 -2.75 -16.88
CA LYS A 35 4.05 -3.69 -17.43
C LYS A 35 5.52 -3.28 -17.20
N ASN A 36 5.81 -2.00 -17.33
CA ASN A 36 7.17 -1.45 -17.23
C ASN A 36 7.33 -0.46 -16.09
N ASP A 37 6.23 0.01 -15.50
CA ASP A 37 6.18 1.05 -14.48
C ASP A 37 5.10 0.77 -13.43
N GLY A 38 4.88 1.71 -12.55
CA GLY A 38 3.79 1.64 -11.58
C GLY A 38 3.56 2.98 -10.89
N ILE A 39 2.34 3.18 -10.41
CA ILE A 39 1.95 4.38 -9.70
C ILE A 39 1.40 3.98 -8.33
N ILE A 40 1.78 4.73 -7.29
CA ILE A 40 1.09 4.68 -6.00
C ILE A 40 0.10 5.83 -5.97
N ILE A 41 -1.18 5.51 -5.87
CA ILE A 41 -2.27 6.46 -5.78
C ILE A 41 -2.89 6.35 -4.39
N GLY A 42 -3.29 7.47 -3.82
CA GLY A 42 -4.00 7.50 -2.57
C GLY A 42 -5.04 8.60 -2.55
N GLY A 43 -5.89 8.57 -1.53
CA GLY A 43 -6.89 9.59 -1.32
C GLY A 43 -7.30 9.70 0.13
N PHE A 44 -7.83 10.86 0.47
CA PHE A 44 -8.45 11.11 1.76
C PHE A 44 -9.54 12.16 1.63
N GLN A 45 -10.46 12.14 2.56
CA GLN A 45 -11.49 13.17 2.71
C GLN A 45 -11.39 13.79 4.10
N THR A 46 -11.31 15.10 4.14
CA THR A 46 -11.16 15.87 5.39
C THR A 46 -11.88 17.20 5.29
N ARG A 47 -11.99 17.91 6.41
CA ARG A 47 -12.51 19.27 6.46
C ARG A 47 -11.49 20.24 5.83
N ASN A 48 -11.98 21.33 5.24
CA ASN A 48 -11.12 22.31 4.53
C ASN A 48 -9.95 22.82 5.40
N GLU A 49 -10.23 23.14 6.66
CA GLU A 49 -9.24 23.61 7.63
C GLU A 49 -8.15 22.57 7.99
N SER A 50 -8.40 21.30 7.71
CA SER A 50 -7.48 20.21 8.05
C SER A 50 -6.64 19.71 6.87
N VAL A 51 -6.90 20.18 5.65
CA VAL A 51 -6.27 19.68 4.42
C VAL A 51 -4.73 19.76 4.51
N ASN A 52 -4.19 20.93 4.83
CA ASN A 52 -2.75 21.14 4.89
C ASN A 52 -2.09 20.22 5.93
N LYS A 53 -2.72 20.07 7.10
CA LYS A 53 -2.22 19.19 8.15
C LYS A 53 -2.21 17.71 7.73
N VAL A 54 -3.23 17.25 7.02
CA VAL A 54 -3.27 15.88 6.50
C VAL A 54 -2.19 15.67 5.44
N ILE A 55 -1.97 16.64 4.54
CA ILE A 55 -0.91 16.59 3.52
C ILE A 55 0.47 16.44 4.19
N GLU A 56 0.75 17.27 5.21
CA GLU A 56 2.00 17.18 5.97
C GLU A 56 2.17 15.78 6.60
N MET A 57 1.15 15.25 7.23
CA MET A 57 1.21 13.92 7.83
C MET A 57 1.44 12.81 6.78
N VAL A 58 0.85 12.92 5.60
CA VAL A 58 1.12 12.00 4.49
C VAL A 58 2.58 12.10 4.05
N ARG A 59 3.11 13.31 3.87
CA ARG A 59 4.54 13.52 3.53
C ARG A 59 5.47 12.96 4.59
N ASP A 60 5.15 13.15 5.86
CA ASP A 60 5.95 12.64 6.98
C ASP A 60 5.97 11.10 7.01
N GLU A 61 4.84 10.43 6.76
CA GLU A 61 4.83 8.97 6.68
C GLU A 61 5.60 8.45 5.45
N TRP A 62 5.55 9.17 4.31
CA TRP A 62 6.39 8.87 3.14
C TRP A 62 7.88 8.98 3.46
N LYS A 63 8.27 10.09 4.08
CA LYS A 63 9.65 10.32 4.54
C LYS A 63 10.09 9.30 5.57
N ARG A 64 9.19 8.95 6.49
CA ARG A 64 9.47 7.95 7.54
C ARG A 64 9.71 6.57 6.95
N ILE A 65 8.87 6.10 6.04
CA ILE A 65 9.04 4.77 5.43
C ILE A 65 10.29 4.72 4.55
N LYS A 66 10.63 5.81 3.84
CA LYS A 66 11.86 5.94 3.07
C LYS A 66 13.11 5.81 3.93
N ASN A 67 13.16 6.55 5.05
CA ASN A 67 14.38 6.71 5.84
C ASN A 67 14.54 5.64 6.93
N LYS A 68 13.42 5.17 7.50
CA LYS A 68 13.41 4.21 8.62
C LYS A 68 12.94 2.82 8.21
N GLY A 69 12.38 2.68 7.00
CA GLY A 69 11.83 1.43 6.54
C GLY A 69 10.60 0.96 7.33
N ILE A 70 10.39 -0.34 7.33
CA ILE A 70 9.36 -1.04 8.08
C ILE A 70 9.99 -1.88 9.20
N SER A 71 9.20 -2.23 10.21
CA SER A 71 9.64 -3.14 11.27
C SER A 71 9.47 -4.61 10.85
N LYS A 72 10.15 -5.50 11.58
CA LYS A 72 10.00 -6.94 11.41
C LYS A 72 8.55 -7.38 11.67
N GLU A 73 7.92 -6.83 12.71
CA GLU A 73 6.53 -7.10 13.05
C GLU A 73 5.56 -6.68 11.91
N GLU A 74 5.77 -5.50 11.33
CA GLU A 74 4.97 -5.04 10.19
C GLU A 74 5.13 -5.95 8.97
N LEU A 75 6.33 -6.45 8.72
CA LEU A 75 6.59 -7.39 7.63
C LEU A 75 5.89 -8.72 7.88
N ASP A 76 6.01 -9.28 9.08
CA ASP A 76 5.42 -10.57 9.43
C ASP A 76 3.89 -10.51 9.38
N ASN A 77 3.29 -9.44 9.90
CA ASN A 77 1.86 -9.20 9.82
C ASN A 77 1.37 -9.06 8.36
N ALA A 78 2.13 -8.37 7.51
CA ALA A 78 1.81 -8.24 6.09
C ALA A 78 1.89 -9.60 5.37
N LYS A 79 2.92 -10.41 5.62
CA LYS A 79 3.05 -11.76 5.07
C LYS A 79 1.87 -12.64 5.49
N ALA A 80 1.55 -12.67 6.77
CA ALA A 80 0.42 -13.43 7.30
C ALA A 80 -0.90 -13.03 6.63
N TYR A 81 -1.13 -11.73 6.49
CA TYR A 81 -2.31 -11.22 5.80
C TYR A 81 -2.38 -11.66 4.34
N PHE A 82 -1.31 -11.47 3.57
CA PHE A 82 -1.30 -11.83 2.15
C PHE A 82 -1.50 -13.33 1.94
N LYS A 83 -0.91 -14.17 2.75
CA LYS A 83 -1.10 -15.62 2.68
C LYS A 83 -2.53 -16.01 3.08
N GLY A 84 -3.00 -15.55 4.24
CA GLY A 84 -4.32 -15.92 4.76
C GLY A 84 -5.51 -15.36 3.99
N SER A 85 -5.35 -14.18 3.37
CA SER A 85 -6.45 -13.54 2.62
C SER A 85 -6.62 -14.05 1.19
N PHE A 86 -5.66 -14.80 0.67
CA PHE A 86 -5.63 -15.14 -0.75
C PHE A 86 -6.77 -16.05 -1.20
N SER A 87 -7.22 -16.96 -0.35
CA SER A 87 -8.35 -17.86 -0.64
C SER A 87 -9.64 -17.12 -0.97
N ARG A 88 -9.81 -15.90 -0.46
CA ARG A 88 -10.99 -15.06 -0.78
C ARG A 88 -11.08 -14.65 -2.25
N ASN A 89 -9.99 -14.75 -3.00
CA ASN A 89 -9.98 -14.44 -4.43
C ASN A 89 -10.59 -15.54 -5.30
N TYR A 90 -10.90 -16.71 -4.75
CA TYR A 90 -11.51 -17.84 -5.48
C TYR A 90 -13.03 -17.93 -5.31
N THR A 91 -13.70 -16.84 -4.98
CA THR A 91 -15.12 -16.82 -4.63
C THR A 91 -16.07 -16.85 -5.83
N SER A 92 -15.59 -16.55 -7.03
CA SER A 92 -16.38 -16.56 -8.25
C SER A 92 -15.53 -16.85 -9.49
N THR A 93 -16.18 -17.30 -10.56
CA THR A 93 -15.52 -17.51 -11.86
C THR A 93 -14.90 -16.21 -12.40
N MET A 94 -15.55 -15.07 -12.19
CA MET A 94 -15.02 -13.76 -12.58
C MET A 94 -13.74 -13.43 -11.78
N SER A 95 -13.72 -13.65 -10.47
CA SER A 95 -12.52 -13.42 -9.64
C SER A 95 -11.35 -14.29 -10.08
N ILE A 96 -11.63 -15.56 -10.42
CA ILE A 96 -10.62 -16.48 -10.94
C ILE A 96 -10.10 -16.00 -12.31
N ALA A 97 -10.99 -15.60 -13.22
CA ALA A 97 -10.60 -15.08 -14.53
C ALA A 97 -9.69 -13.85 -14.40
N ASN A 98 -10.04 -12.90 -13.54
CA ASN A 98 -9.21 -11.72 -13.25
C ASN A 98 -7.82 -12.08 -12.69
N LEU A 99 -7.74 -13.10 -11.83
CA LEU A 99 -6.44 -13.58 -11.35
C LEU A 99 -5.58 -14.18 -12.46
N LEU A 100 -6.20 -14.98 -13.35
CA LEU A 100 -5.50 -15.57 -14.49
C LEU A 100 -5.04 -14.50 -15.47
N GLU A 101 -5.86 -13.47 -15.71
CA GLU A 101 -5.50 -12.31 -16.52
C GLU A 101 -4.25 -11.60 -15.94
N ILE A 102 -4.22 -11.34 -14.62
CA ILE A 102 -3.07 -10.72 -13.95
C ILE A 102 -1.80 -11.57 -14.15
N VAL A 103 -1.90 -12.89 -13.95
CA VAL A 103 -0.76 -13.80 -14.13
C VAL A 103 -0.25 -13.76 -15.57
N GLN A 104 -1.15 -13.72 -16.56
CA GLN A 104 -0.81 -13.66 -17.97
C GLN A 104 -0.24 -12.29 -18.34
N TYR A 105 -0.87 -11.20 -17.92
CA TYR A 105 -0.44 -9.84 -18.19
C TYR A 105 0.98 -9.55 -17.69
N PHE A 106 1.28 -9.95 -16.46
CA PHE A 106 2.59 -9.74 -15.85
C PHE A 106 3.58 -10.88 -16.11
N ARG A 107 3.19 -11.92 -16.89
CA ARG A 107 4.04 -13.08 -17.23
C ARG A 107 4.62 -13.78 -16.01
N LEU A 108 3.81 -13.95 -14.96
CA LEU A 108 4.25 -14.53 -13.69
C LEU A 108 4.49 -16.06 -13.74
N GLY A 109 4.03 -16.71 -14.82
CA GLY A 109 4.15 -18.15 -15.00
C GLY A 109 2.93 -18.92 -14.51
N LYS A 110 2.70 -20.10 -15.10
CA LYS A 110 1.53 -20.95 -14.80
C LYS A 110 1.51 -21.50 -13.37
N ASP A 111 2.67 -21.58 -12.75
CA ASP A 111 2.89 -22.11 -11.39
C ASP A 111 2.93 -20.99 -10.31
N TYR A 112 2.61 -19.74 -10.70
CA TYR A 112 2.63 -18.61 -9.78
C TYR A 112 1.80 -18.85 -8.51
N PHE A 113 0.59 -19.38 -8.64
CA PHE A 113 -0.29 -19.60 -7.49
C PHE A 113 0.26 -20.64 -6.52
N ILE A 114 0.99 -21.64 -7.03
CA ILE A 114 1.62 -22.68 -6.21
C ILE A 114 2.85 -22.10 -5.49
N LYS A 115 3.64 -21.27 -6.16
CA LYS A 115 4.89 -20.69 -5.65
C LYS A 115 4.70 -19.40 -4.87
N ARG A 116 3.51 -18.81 -4.90
CA ARG A 116 3.24 -17.49 -4.34
C ARG A 116 3.63 -17.37 -2.87
N ASP A 117 3.24 -18.33 -2.07
CA ASP A 117 3.53 -18.31 -0.64
C ASP A 117 5.02 -18.43 -0.34
N GLU A 118 5.75 -19.23 -1.12
CA GLU A 118 7.22 -19.28 -1.04
C GLU A 118 7.87 -17.95 -1.43
N ILE A 119 7.33 -17.26 -2.45
CA ILE A 119 7.81 -15.93 -2.86
C ILE A 119 7.61 -14.94 -1.72
N ILE A 120 6.45 -14.97 -1.06
CA ILE A 120 6.16 -14.10 0.09
C ILE A 120 7.11 -14.43 1.26
N ASP A 121 7.35 -15.69 1.55
CA ASP A 121 8.21 -16.12 2.65
C ASP A 121 9.68 -15.70 2.45
N LYS A 122 10.16 -15.67 1.22
CA LYS A 122 11.51 -15.22 0.86
C LYS A 122 11.75 -13.71 1.01
N LEU A 123 10.70 -12.90 1.16
CA LEU A 123 10.87 -11.48 1.41
C LEU A 123 11.49 -11.27 2.79
N ASP A 124 12.71 -10.78 2.86
CA ASP A 124 13.34 -10.38 4.10
C ASP A 124 13.21 -8.86 4.35
N LEU A 125 13.53 -8.46 5.57
CA LEU A 125 13.39 -7.09 6.02
C LEU A 125 14.31 -6.14 5.26
N ASP A 126 15.55 -6.57 5.02
CA ASP A 126 16.57 -5.75 4.37
C ASP A 126 16.21 -5.49 2.90
N TYR A 127 15.75 -6.52 2.20
CA TYR A 127 15.27 -6.39 0.83
C TYR A 127 14.09 -5.41 0.75
N VAL A 128 13.08 -5.58 1.61
CA VAL A 128 11.90 -4.71 1.62
C VAL A 128 12.30 -3.27 1.96
N ASN A 129 13.16 -3.05 2.95
CA ASN A 129 13.64 -1.72 3.31
C ASN A 129 14.48 -1.06 2.20
N LYS A 130 15.28 -1.83 1.47
CA LYS A 130 15.99 -1.36 0.29
C LYS A 130 15.04 -0.94 -0.83
N VAL A 131 13.96 -1.68 -1.05
CA VAL A 131 12.92 -1.30 -2.03
C VAL A 131 12.18 -0.04 -1.58
N THR A 132 11.77 0.04 -0.30
CA THR A 132 11.06 1.22 0.22
C THR A 132 11.90 2.49 0.11
N SER A 133 13.18 2.43 0.43
CA SER A 133 14.07 3.60 0.35
C SER A 133 14.24 4.15 -1.07
N LYS A 134 14.09 3.30 -2.09
CA LYS A 134 14.17 3.68 -3.51
C LYS A 134 12.85 4.16 -4.08
N THR A 135 11.74 3.57 -3.62
CA THR A 135 10.41 3.79 -4.19
C THR A 135 9.71 5.01 -3.57
N PHE A 136 9.81 5.16 -2.26
CA PHE A 136 9.11 6.23 -1.56
C PHE A 136 9.96 7.50 -1.50
N ASP A 137 9.48 8.55 -2.15
CA ASP A 137 10.10 9.87 -2.12
C ASP A 137 9.02 10.93 -1.91
N GLU A 138 9.03 11.56 -0.75
CA GLU A 138 8.05 12.58 -0.36
C GLU A 138 8.09 13.83 -1.28
N LYS A 139 9.22 14.05 -1.96
CA LYS A 139 9.37 15.15 -2.92
C LYS A 139 8.68 14.89 -4.26
N LYS A 140 8.40 13.62 -4.55
CA LYS A 140 7.70 13.21 -5.78
C LYS A 140 6.18 13.08 -5.59
N LEU A 141 5.66 13.37 -4.38
CA LEU A 141 4.23 13.39 -4.15
C LEU A 141 3.59 14.60 -4.84
N PHE A 142 2.62 14.31 -5.68
CA PHE A 142 1.71 15.28 -6.27
C PHE A 142 0.36 15.22 -5.56
N PHE A 143 -0.20 16.38 -5.20
CA PHE A 143 -1.51 16.48 -4.57
C PHE A 143 -2.48 17.23 -5.47
N MET A 144 -3.63 16.64 -5.73
CA MET A 144 -4.77 17.30 -6.33
C MET A 144 -5.80 17.55 -5.23
N ILE A 145 -6.22 18.78 -5.08
CA ILE A 145 -7.14 19.21 -4.02
C ILE A 145 -8.41 19.74 -4.67
N VAL A 146 -9.56 19.21 -4.26
CA VAL A 146 -10.88 19.69 -4.69
C VAL A 146 -11.62 20.20 -3.44
N GLY A 147 -11.94 21.49 -3.40
CA GLY A 147 -12.58 22.14 -2.26
C GLY A 147 -12.08 23.58 -2.09
N LYS A 148 -12.23 24.11 -0.89
CA LYS A 148 -11.76 25.44 -0.49
C LYS A 148 -10.88 25.30 0.76
N PRO A 149 -9.67 24.73 0.66
CA PRO A 149 -8.75 24.69 1.81
C PRO A 149 -8.31 26.11 2.17
N ASN A 150 -8.16 26.35 3.46
CA ASN A 150 -7.60 27.60 3.98
C ASN A 150 -6.09 27.58 3.91
#